data_ae07c0fd4179903c2fd6c637fe92e615
#
_entry.id   ae07c0fd4179903c2fd6c637fe92e615
#
_cell.length_a   1.000
_cell.length_b   1.000
_cell.length_c   1.000
_cell.angle_alpha   90.00
_cell.angle_beta   90.00
_cell.angle_gamma   90.00
#
_symmetry.space_group_name_H-M   'P 1'
#
loop_
_entity.id
_entity.type
_entity.pdbx_description
1 polymer ?
#
loop_
_entity_poly.entity_id
_entity_poly.type
_entity_poly.pdbx_seq_one_letter_code
_entity_poly.pdbx_strand_id
1 'polypeptide(L)'
;MAGYRVLLRTPGVGRIIAAQLTARFPNGMISLAVLLHIEHVTGSYGAAGLVLAATSVGQAVAGPVTSRWMGRWGMRRVLTVTLVFCAAAIAAMALLVVPLPVYMVLGLIGGLSTPPVQSAVRTIYPKMVPSSQLTPLYSLDASLQEIIWVLAPVIITLVGTQVGTVPALLLIVVILLGGGAWFILSPEVGRVRIPRSRRALGTVLRKPPVILATATGFLLVGACAAVEAGVVATFNHGGLEAGLILAVFAVGSLAGGLSFGHIPIGRWAMARRFAIVTVGLTLTIVSLNAWWLGATLLVAGAGIAPALAVMFAMTSASVRFSETAEAYGWIGTGQLIGAAAGSAVAGFLVDGVGPQGAYIAAAGFAAVGLVVSVLFVRGFPDLRHRDASPIPDTEPVHTIT
;
A
#
# COMPACT_ATOMS: atom_id res chain seq x y z
N MET A 1 9.30 22.57 -3.97
CA MET A 1 9.33 22.06 -5.38
C MET A 1 10.75 21.88 -5.95
N ALA A 2 11.75 22.66 -5.55
CA ALA A 2 13.14 22.47 -6.03
C ALA A 2 13.70 21.08 -5.78
N GLY A 3 13.45 20.48 -4.60
CA GLY A 3 13.94 19.15 -4.23
C GLY A 3 13.43 18.01 -5.12
N TYR A 4 12.17 18.04 -5.53
CA TYR A 4 11.59 17.01 -6.41
C TYR A 4 12.12 17.09 -7.84
N ARG A 5 12.42 18.30 -8.34
CA ARG A 5 13.07 18.46 -9.67
C ARG A 5 14.47 17.86 -9.68
N VAL A 6 15.25 18.05 -8.62
CA VAL A 6 16.57 17.46 -8.47
C VAL A 6 16.45 15.93 -8.40
N LEU A 7 15.49 15.43 -7.62
CA LEU A 7 15.22 14.00 -7.47
C LEU A 7 14.88 13.33 -8.81
N LEU A 8 13.98 13.90 -9.61
CA LEU A 8 13.57 13.37 -10.91
C LEU A 8 14.69 13.48 -11.97
N ARG A 9 15.67 14.37 -11.79
CA ARG A 9 16.87 14.45 -12.63
C ARG A 9 17.91 13.39 -12.29
N THR A 10 17.82 12.74 -11.12
CA THR A 10 18.71 11.64 -10.77
C THR A 10 18.50 10.47 -11.73
N PRO A 11 19.57 9.99 -12.41
CA PRO A 11 19.45 8.94 -13.41
C PRO A 11 18.77 7.68 -12.85
N GLY A 12 17.74 7.22 -13.55
CA GLY A 12 16.99 6.00 -13.21
C GLY A 12 15.82 6.21 -12.24
N VAL A 13 15.75 7.30 -11.48
CA VAL A 13 14.65 7.55 -10.52
C VAL A 13 13.30 7.63 -11.23
N GLY A 14 13.15 8.44 -12.26
CA GLY A 14 11.90 8.54 -13.01
C GLY A 14 11.49 7.21 -13.63
N ARG A 15 12.45 6.47 -14.21
CA ARG A 15 12.19 5.15 -14.80
C ARG A 15 11.70 4.14 -13.77
N ILE A 16 12.39 4.00 -12.63
CA ILE A 16 12.00 3.02 -11.62
C ILE A 16 10.67 3.35 -10.97
N ILE A 17 10.36 4.65 -10.78
CA ILE A 17 9.06 5.10 -10.28
C ILE A 17 7.95 4.73 -11.27
N ALA A 18 8.11 5.03 -12.56
CA ALA A 18 7.12 4.68 -13.58
C ALA A 18 6.93 3.16 -13.68
N ALA A 19 8.02 2.41 -13.75
CA ALA A 19 7.99 0.94 -13.85
C ALA A 19 7.31 0.29 -12.64
N GLN A 20 7.64 0.73 -11.42
CA GLN A 20 7.02 0.17 -10.21
C GLN A 20 5.55 0.56 -10.06
N LEU A 21 5.14 1.77 -10.46
CA LEU A 21 3.73 2.17 -10.45
C LEU A 21 2.92 1.31 -11.44
N THR A 22 3.44 1.11 -12.65
CA THR A 22 2.80 0.23 -13.65
C THR A 22 2.72 -1.21 -13.13
N ALA A 23 3.79 -1.74 -12.54
CA ALA A 23 3.82 -3.09 -11.99
C ALA A 23 2.87 -3.28 -10.79
N ARG A 24 2.55 -2.22 -10.06
CA ARG A 24 1.65 -2.22 -8.88
C ARG A 24 0.21 -1.87 -9.25
N PHE A 25 -0.02 -1.35 -10.44
CA PHE A 25 -1.36 -0.94 -10.90
C PHE A 25 -2.42 -2.05 -10.78
N PRO A 26 -2.11 -3.33 -11.08
CA PRO A 26 -3.00 -4.47 -10.85
C PRO A 26 -3.51 -4.63 -9.42
N ASN A 27 -2.76 -4.17 -8.41
CA ASN A 27 -3.19 -4.29 -7.01
C ASN A 27 -4.45 -3.47 -6.70
N GLY A 28 -4.65 -2.36 -7.40
CA GLY A 28 -5.88 -1.56 -7.29
C GLY A 28 -7.06 -2.10 -8.11
N MET A 29 -6.81 -3.05 -9.03
CA MET A 29 -7.82 -3.58 -9.94
C MET A 29 -8.39 -4.92 -9.49
N ILE A 30 -7.53 -5.78 -8.89
CA ILE A 30 -7.80 -7.22 -8.74
C ILE A 30 -9.03 -7.52 -7.89
N SER A 31 -9.25 -6.79 -6.80
CA SER A 31 -10.37 -7.06 -5.89
C SER A 31 -11.71 -6.88 -6.61
N LEU A 32 -11.87 -5.79 -7.35
CA LEU A 32 -13.10 -5.48 -8.06
C LEU A 32 -13.28 -6.38 -9.28
N ALA A 33 -12.21 -6.70 -10.02
CA ALA A 33 -12.28 -7.60 -11.16
C ALA A 33 -12.69 -9.02 -10.74
N VAL A 34 -12.10 -9.54 -9.66
CA VAL A 34 -12.45 -10.86 -9.12
C VAL A 34 -13.89 -10.85 -8.61
N LEU A 35 -14.31 -9.78 -7.91
CA LEU A 35 -15.71 -9.65 -7.47
C LEU A 35 -16.69 -9.77 -8.63
N LEU A 36 -16.49 -8.94 -9.66
CA LEU A 36 -17.37 -8.89 -10.83
C LEU A 36 -17.37 -10.22 -11.61
N HIS A 37 -16.20 -10.85 -11.77
CA HIS A 37 -16.07 -12.09 -12.54
C HIS A 37 -16.71 -13.28 -11.83
N ILE A 38 -16.41 -13.46 -10.54
CA ILE A 38 -16.95 -14.59 -9.77
C ILE A 38 -18.45 -14.43 -9.56
N GLU A 39 -18.93 -13.22 -9.31
CA GLU A 39 -20.37 -12.96 -9.25
C GLU A 39 -21.05 -13.30 -10.58
N HIS A 40 -20.48 -12.86 -11.71
CA HIS A 40 -21.00 -13.15 -13.04
C HIS A 40 -21.09 -14.67 -13.34
N VAL A 41 -20.06 -15.44 -12.94
CA VAL A 41 -19.99 -16.88 -13.21
C VAL A 41 -20.84 -17.71 -12.25
N THR A 42 -20.93 -17.29 -10.99
CA THR A 42 -21.58 -18.08 -9.91
C THR A 42 -22.96 -17.55 -9.54
N GLY A 43 -23.32 -16.33 -9.94
CA GLY A 43 -24.52 -15.63 -9.49
C GLY A 43 -24.52 -15.26 -8.01
N SER A 44 -23.35 -15.23 -7.34
CA SER A 44 -23.25 -15.06 -5.89
C SER A 44 -22.11 -14.13 -5.46
N TYR A 45 -22.47 -13.01 -4.84
CA TYR A 45 -21.51 -12.12 -4.15
C TYR A 45 -20.82 -12.80 -2.97
N GLY A 46 -21.49 -13.74 -2.30
CA GLY A 46 -20.89 -14.53 -1.22
C GLY A 46 -19.75 -15.42 -1.72
N ALA A 47 -19.92 -16.07 -2.88
CA ALA A 47 -18.86 -16.83 -3.54
C ALA A 47 -17.67 -15.94 -3.90
N ALA A 48 -17.95 -14.76 -4.47
CA ALA A 48 -16.90 -13.79 -4.78
C ALA A 48 -16.14 -13.34 -3.52
N GLY A 49 -16.86 -13.09 -2.44
CA GLY A 49 -16.25 -12.75 -1.14
C GLY A 49 -15.32 -13.83 -0.61
N LEU A 50 -15.67 -15.13 -0.76
CA LEU A 50 -14.82 -16.24 -0.35
C LEU A 50 -13.51 -16.32 -1.16
N VAL A 51 -13.59 -16.09 -2.49
CA VAL A 51 -12.40 -16.05 -3.35
C VAL A 51 -11.50 -14.86 -2.99
N LEU A 52 -12.09 -13.69 -2.74
CA LEU A 52 -11.35 -12.50 -2.29
C LEU A 52 -10.69 -12.71 -0.92
N ALA A 53 -11.39 -13.37 0.02
CA ALA A 53 -10.81 -13.71 1.32
C ALA A 53 -9.60 -14.64 1.17
N ALA A 54 -9.70 -15.67 0.33
CA ALA A 54 -8.58 -16.57 0.03
C ALA A 54 -7.40 -15.81 -0.61
N THR A 55 -7.67 -14.91 -1.54
CA THR A 55 -6.66 -14.05 -2.17
C THR A 55 -5.96 -13.15 -1.12
N SER A 56 -6.74 -12.53 -0.25
CA SER A 56 -6.22 -11.63 0.79
C SER A 56 -5.35 -12.36 1.81
N VAL A 57 -5.75 -13.57 2.23
CA VAL A 57 -4.93 -14.44 3.10
C VAL A 57 -3.61 -14.77 2.41
N GLY A 58 -3.65 -15.14 1.13
CA GLY A 58 -2.45 -15.37 0.34
C GLY A 58 -1.52 -14.16 0.31
N GLN A 59 -2.04 -12.97 0.03
CA GLN A 59 -1.26 -11.72 -0.01
C GLN A 59 -0.65 -11.37 1.35
N ALA A 60 -1.40 -11.54 2.43
CA ALA A 60 -0.91 -11.25 3.78
C ALA A 60 0.30 -12.13 4.17
N VAL A 61 0.28 -13.40 3.77
CA VAL A 61 1.41 -14.33 3.97
C VAL A 61 2.56 -14.04 3.00
N ALA A 62 2.24 -13.73 1.73
CA ALA A 62 3.23 -13.49 0.69
C ALA A 62 4.17 -12.32 1.03
N GLY A 63 3.65 -11.22 1.58
CA GLY A 63 4.42 -10.01 1.83
C GLY A 63 5.76 -10.26 2.53
N PRO A 64 5.78 -10.73 3.77
CA PRO A 64 7.03 -10.99 4.50
C PRO A 64 7.86 -12.14 3.92
N VAL A 65 7.21 -13.22 3.45
CA VAL A 65 7.89 -14.43 2.97
C VAL A 65 8.64 -14.16 1.67
N THR A 66 7.95 -13.63 0.65
CA THR A 66 8.55 -13.33 -0.66
C THR A 66 9.59 -12.22 -0.57
N SER A 67 9.34 -11.22 0.27
CA SER A 67 10.29 -10.13 0.55
C SER A 67 11.60 -10.68 1.15
N ARG A 68 11.51 -11.64 2.06
CA ARG A 68 12.69 -12.31 2.62
C ARG A 68 13.41 -13.19 1.60
N TRP A 69 12.66 -13.88 0.73
CA TRP A 69 13.25 -14.69 -0.34
C TRP A 69 14.09 -13.89 -1.32
N MET A 70 13.79 -12.59 -1.50
CA MET A 70 14.63 -11.71 -2.33
C MET A 70 16.09 -11.65 -1.84
N GLY A 71 16.33 -11.70 -0.52
CA GLY A 71 17.68 -11.76 0.03
C GLY A 71 18.34 -13.14 -0.10
N ARG A 72 17.53 -14.23 -0.23
CA ARG A 72 18.06 -15.60 -0.34
C ARG A 72 18.35 -16.03 -1.78
N TRP A 73 17.42 -15.74 -2.69
CA TRP A 73 17.43 -16.23 -4.07
C TRP A 73 17.69 -15.13 -5.10
N GLY A 74 17.76 -13.89 -4.64
CA GLY A 74 17.93 -12.70 -5.47
C GLY A 74 16.61 -12.08 -5.90
N MET A 75 16.59 -10.76 -5.97
CA MET A 75 15.39 -9.96 -6.21
C MET A 75 14.72 -10.32 -7.55
N ARG A 76 15.47 -10.37 -8.66
CA ARG A 76 14.92 -10.67 -9.98
C ARG A 76 14.25 -12.02 -10.05
N ARG A 77 14.89 -13.08 -9.49
CA ARG A 77 14.32 -14.43 -9.53
C ARG A 77 12.99 -14.51 -8.78
N VAL A 78 12.94 -13.96 -7.57
CA VAL A 78 11.72 -13.98 -6.77
C VAL A 78 10.62 -13.21 -7.46
N LEU A 79 10.89 -12.00 -7.96
CA LEU A 79 9.92 -11.20 -8.69
C LEU A 79 9.41 -11.92 -9.95
N THR A 80 10.29 -12.58 -10.72
CA THR A 80 9.88 -13.31 -11.94
C THR A 80 9.00 -14.51 -11.60
N VAL A 81 9.41 -15.32 -10.61
CA VAL A 81 8.63 -16.50 -10.22
C VAL A 81 7.26 -16.09 -9.69
N THR A 82 7.21 -15.12 -8.78
CA THR A 82 5.93 -14.64 -8.24
C THR A 82 5.07 -13.99 -9.33
N LEU A 83 5.64 -13.25 -10.25
CA LEU A 83 4.94 -12.63 -11.38
C LEU A 83 4.26 -13.68 -12.27
N VAL A 84 5.01 -14.73 -12.66
CA VAL A 84 4.49 -15.78 -13.54
C VAL A 84 3.37 -16.57 -12.88
N PHE A 85 3.55 -16.99 -11.62
CA PHE A 85 2.50 -17.72 -10.89
C PHE A 85 1.26 -16.87 -10.63
N CYS A 86 1.43 -15.59 -10.28
CA CYS A 86 0.32 -14.67 -10.08
C CYS A 86 -0.47 -14.47 -11.39
N ALA A 87 0.23 -14.19 -12.49
CA ALA A 87 -0.37 -14.02 -13.81
C ALA A 87 -1.09 -15.30 -14.27
N ALA A 88 -0.48 -16.47 -14.08
CA ALA A 88 -1.08 -17.75 -14.42
C ALA A 88 -2.35 -18.04 -13.60
N ALA A 89 -2.36 -17.74 -12.29
CA ALA A 89 -3.52 -17.92 -11.43
C ALA A 89 -4.69 -17.01 -11.85
N ILE A 90 -4.40 -15.72 -12.16
CA ILE A 90 -5.43 -14.79 -12.62
C ILE A 90 -5.93 -15.18 -14.01
N ALA A 91 -5.05 -15.59 -14.93
CA ALA A 91 -5.43 -16.05 -16.26
C ALA A 91 -6.29 -17.34 -16.19
N ALA A 92 -5.93 -18.28 -15.33
CA ALA A 92 -6.71 -19.49 -15.09
C ALA A 92 -8.10 -19.15 -14.53
N MET A 93 -8.17 -18.19 -13.58
CA MET A 93 -9.44 -17.71 -13.03
C MET A 93 -10.33 -17.06 -14.12
N ALA A 94 -9.73 -16.36 -15.07
CA ALA A 94 -10.44 -15.69 -16.17
C ALA A 94 -10.96 -16.67 -17.23
N LEU A 95 -10.18 -17.70 -17.56
CA LEU A 95 -10.43 -18.55 -18.74
C LEU A 95 -11.10 -19.89 -18.43
N LEU A 96 -11.05 -20.33 -17.16
CA LEU A 96 -11.61 -21.62 -16.75
C LEU A 96 -12.92 -21.43 -16.00
N VAL A 97 -13.94 -22.19 -16.39
CA VAL A 97 -15.18 -22.30 -15.62
C VAL A 97 -15.05 -23.52 -14.71
N VAL A 98 -14.85 -23.25 -13.41
CA VAL A 98 -14.52 -24.28 -12.42
C VAL A 98 -15.40 -24.15 -11.16
N PRO A 99 -15.51 -25.18 -10.33
CA PRO A 99 -16.24 -25.09 -9.07
C PRO A 99 -15.61 -24.07 -8.10
N LEU A 100 -16.43 -23.48 -7.23
CA LEU A 100 -16.01 -22.45 -6.26
C LEU A 100 -14.74 -22.81 -5.46
N PRO A 101 -14.55 -24.03 -4.93
CA PRO A 101 -13.31 -24.37 -4.23
C PRO A 101 -12.04 -24.22 -5.07
N VAL A 102 -12.14 -24.46 -6.38
CA VAL A 102 -11.00 -24.27 -7.31
C VAL A 102 -10.73 -22.77 -7.51
N TYR A 103 -11.74 -21.95 -7.63
CA TYR A 103 -11.57 -20.47 -7.65
C TYR A 103 -10.91 -19.96 -6.37
N MET A 104 -11.29 -20.50 -5.21
CA MET A 104 -10.66 -20.15 -3.93
C MET A 104 -9.16 -20.54 -3.90
N VAL A 105 -8.81 -21.72 -4.43
CA VAL A 105 -7.41 -22.17 -4.55
C VAL A 105 -6.65 -21.28 -5.53
N LEU A 106 -7.22 -20.93 -6.67
CA LEU A 106 -6.61 -20.00 -7.62
C LEU A 106 -6.42 -18.61 -7.01
N GLY A 107 -7.40 -18.10 -6.26
CA GLY A 107 -7.29 -16.87 -5.51
C GLY A 107 -6.16 -16.91 -4.47
N LEU A 108 -6.08 -17.99 -3.70
CA LEU A 108 -5.01 -18.21 -2.72
C LEU A 108 -3.61 -18.25 -3.40
N ILE A 109 -3.47 -19.00 -4.50
CA ILE A 109 -2.22 -19.07 -5.27
C ILE A 109 -1.86 -17.68 -5.83
N GLY A 110 -2.81 -16.96 -6.43
CA GLY A 110 -2.62 -15.60 -6.92
C GLY A 110 -2.16 -14.67 -5.82
N GLY A 111 -2.80 -14.74 -4.64
CA GLY A 111 -2.42 -13.98 -3.47
C GLY A 111 -1.02 -14.31 -2.95
N LEU A 112 -0.71 -15.59 -2.74
CA LEU A 112 0.62 -16.08 -2.31
C LEU A 112 1.73 -15.72 -3.29
N SER A 113 1.38 -15.58 -4.56
CA SER A 113 2.30 -15.25 -5.64
C SER A 113 2.30 -13.76 -6.01
N THR A 114 1.65 -12.89 -5.24
CA THR A 114 1.69 -11.44 -5.50
C THR A 114 3.14 -10.95 -5.48
N PRO A 115 3.64 -10.34 -6.59
CA PRO A 115 5.02 -9.89 -6.65
C PRO A 115 5.31 -8.80 -5.61
N PRO A 116 6.38 -8.94 -4.81
CA PRO A 116 6.71 -7.99 -3.74
C PRO A 116 7.38 -6.71 -4.29
N VAL A 117 6.78 -6.09 -5.31
CA VAL A 117 7.33 -4.90 -6.00
C VAL A 117 7.52 -3.74 -5.04
N GLN A 118 6.56 -3.51 -4.15
CA GLN A 118 6.60 -2.43 -3.17
C GLN A 118 7.79 -2.56 -2.20
N SER A 119 8.01 -3.76 -1.67
CA SER A 119 9.15 -4.05 -0.79
C SER A 119 10.46 -3.96 -1.55
N ALA A 120 10.50 -4.45 -2.80
CA ALA A 120 11.66 -4.40 -3.66
C ALA A 120 12.09 -2.97 -3.96
N VAL A 121 11.19 -2.14 -4.47
CA VAL A 121 11.52 -0.76 -4.87
C VAL A 121 11.96 0.09 -3.68
N ARG A 122 11.30 -0.03 -2.52
CA ARG A 122 11.69 0.71 -1.31
C ARG A 122 13.04 0.27 -0.74
N THR A 123 13.43 -0.99 -0.97
CA THR A 123 14.78 -1.48 -0.64
C THR A 123 15.83 -0.95 -1.62
N ILE A 124 15.46 -0.66 -2.87
CA ILE A 124 16.35 -0.09 -3.89
C ILE A 124 16.62 1.40 -3.64
N TYR A 125 15.63 2.18 -3.19
CA TYR A 125 15.72 3.63 -3.04
C TYR A 125 16.97 4.14 -2.30
N PRO A 126 17.39 3.55 -1.15
CA PRO A 126 18.61 3.97 -0.46
C PRO A 126 19.92 3.76 -1.23
N LYS A 127 19.88 2.99 -2.32
CA LYS A 127 21.02 2.75 -3.23
C LYS A 127 20.99 3.62 -4.49
N MET A 128 19.94 4.41 -4.67
CA MET A 128 19.75 5.24 -5.88
C MET A 128 20.01 6.72 -5.63
N VAL A 129 19.73 7.20 -4.43
CA VAL A 129 19.79 8.62 -4.10
C VAL A 129 20.62 8.85 -2.84
N PRO A 130 21.22 10.04 -2.68
CA PRO A 130 21.84 10.44 -1.42
C PRO A 130 20.81 10.41 -0.28
N SER A 131 21.29 10.18 0.94
CA SER A 131 20.47 10.06 2.15
C SER A 131 19.52 11.24 2.39
N SER A 132 19.96 12.45 2.07
CA SER A 132 19.16 13.69 2.16
C SER A 132 17.93 13.70 1.24
N GLN A 133 17.93 12.88 0.18
CA GLN A 133 16.84 12.77 -0.80
C GLN A 133 15.90 11.58 -0.54
N LEU A 134 16.19 10.72 0.42
CA LEU A 134 15.37 9.52 0.70
C LEU A 134 13.98 9.88 1.21
N THR A 135 13.86 10.81 2.16
CA THR A 135 12.55 11.23 2.67
C THR A 135 11.67 11.85 1.56
N PRO A 136 12.17 12.79 0.74
CA PRO A 136 11.44 13.24 -0.44
C PRO A 136 11.05 12.11 -1.42
N LEU A 137 11.91 11.12 -1.63
CA LEU A 137 11.64 9.99 -2.50
C LEU A 137 10.52 9.09 -1.96
N TYR A 138 10.51 8.77 -0.67
CA TYR A 138 9.42 8.05 -0.03
C TYR A 138 8.10 8.83 -0.08
N SER A 139 8.16 10.16 0.07
CA SER A 139 6.99 11.02 -0.04
C SER A 139 6.43 11.02 -1.47
N LEU A 140 7.30 11.12 -2.47
CA LEU A 140 6.91 11.05 -3.87
C LEU A 140 6.28 9.68 -4.22
N ASP A 141 6.90 8.57 -3.78
CA ASP A 141 6.36 7.21 -3.95
C ASP A 141 4.97 7.07 -3.33
N ALA A 142 4.80 7.50 -2.09
CA ALA A 142 3.52 7.45 -1.39
C ALA A 142 2.45 8.30 -2.09
N SER A 143 2.81 9.52 -2.53
CA SER A 143 1.88 10.40 -3.24
C SER A 143 1.45 9.85 -4.60
N LEU A 144 2.39 9.33 -5.39
CA LEU A 144 2.09 8.76 -6.71
C LEU A 144 1.30 7.45 -6.63
N GLN A 145 1.39 6.73 -5.51
CA GLN A 145 0.57 5.55 -5.25
C GLN A 145 -0.93 5.85 -5.25
N GLU A 146 -1.34 7.07 -4.86
CA GLU A 146 -2.74 7.48 -4.87
C GLU A 146 -3.37 7.40 -6.27
N ILE A 147 -2.56 7.60 -7.33
CA ILE A 147 -3.02 7.46 -8.72
C ILE A 147 -3.54 6.04 -8.98
N ILE A 148 -2.93 5.02 -8.38
CA ILE A 148 -3.36 3.63 -8.53
C ILE A 148 -4.75 3.44 -7.92
N TRP A 149 -4.97 3.97 -6.71
CA TRP A 149 -6.24 3.80 -5.99
C TRP A 149 -7.41 4.57 -6.61
N VAL A 150 -7.12 5.64 -7.36
CA VAL A 150 -8.14 6.41 -8.10
C VAL A 150 -8.43 5.80 -9.47
N LEU A 151 -7.39 5.56 -10.27
CA LEU A 151 -7.59 5.16 -11.67
C LEU A 151 -7.88 3.68 -11.85
N ALA A 152 -7.30 2.81 -11.02
CA ALA A 152 -7.44 1.37 -11.22
C ALA A 152 -8.89 0.87 -11.07
N PRO A 153 -9.66 1.26 -10.04
CA PRO A 153 -11.07 0.89 -9.94
C PRO A 153 -11.91 1.41 -11.09
N VAL A 154 -11.67 2.64 -11.55
CA VAL A 154 -12.41 3.24 -12.68
C VAL A 154 -12.18 2.43 -13.95
N ILE A 155 -10.94 2.15 -14.29
CA ILE A 155 -10.59 1.40 -15.51
C ILE A 155 -11.20 0.01 -15.46
N ILE A 156 -11.06 -0.70 -14.32
CA ILE A 156 -11.54 -2.08 -14.22
C ILE A 156 -13.07 -2.19 -14.24
N THR A 157 -13.76 -1.22 -13.64
CA THR A 157 -15.22 -1.15 -13.70
C THR A 157 -15.68 -0.91 -15.14
N LEU A 158 -15.09 0.06 -15.84
CA LEU A 158 -15.44 0.34 -17.23
C LEU A 158 -15.22 -0.89 -18.11
N VAL A 159 -14.08 -1.55 -18.02
CA VAL A 159 -13.80 -2.74 -18.83
C VAL A 159 -14.71 -3.89 -18.42
N GLY A 160 -14.90 -4.14 -17.13
CA GLY A 160 -15.74 -5.23 -16.63
C GLY A 160 -17.22 -5.10 -17.02
N THR A 161 -17.75 -3.88 -17.04
CA THR A 161 -19.17 -3.63 -17.36
C THR A 161 -19.43 -3.43 -18.86
N GLN A 162 -18.50 -2.82 -19.60
CA GLN A 162 -18.71 -2.49 -21.01
C GLN A 162 -18.17 -3.55 -21.99
N VAL A 163 -17.09 -4.25 -21.60
CA VAL A 163 -16.42 -5.24 -22.47
C VAL A 163 -16.62 -6.66 -21.95
N GLY A 164 -16.63 -6.83 -20.63
CA GLY A 164 -16.85 -8.10 -19.95
C GLY A 164 -15.82 -8.42 -18.89
N THR A 165 -16.17 -9.35 -18.00
CA THR A 165 -15.38 -9.69 -16.83
C THR A 165 -14.11 -10.48 -17.17
N VAL A 166 -14.13 -11.32 -18.20
CA VAL A 166 -12.95 -12.04 -18.72
C VAL A 166 -11.92 -11.07 -19.30
N PRO A 167 -12.26 -10.15 -20.22
CA PRO A 167 -11.34 -9.10 -20.67
C PRO A 167 -10.78 -8.24 -19.54
N ALA A 168 -11.58 -7.97 -18.49
CA ALA A 168 -11.13 -7.23 -17.32
C ALA A 168 -9.99 -7.95 -16.57
N LEU A 169 -10.12 -9.25 -16.30
CA LEU A 169 -9.07 -10.05 -15.69
C LEU A 169 -7.85 -10.19 -16.60
N LEU A 170 -8.04 -10.37 -17.91
CA LEU A 170 -6.93 -10.46 -18.87
C LEU A 170 -6.18 -9.12 -18.99
N LEU A 171 -6.86 -7.98 -18.89
CA LEU A 171 -6.20 -6.67 -18.81
C LEU A 171 -5.26 -6.59 -17.59
N ILE A 172 -5.70 -7.10 -16.44
CA ILE A 172 -4.82 -7.20 -15.26
C ILE A 172 -3.59 -8.05 -15.56
N VAL A 173 -3.75 -9.21 -16.22
CA VAL A 173 -2.63 -10.08 -16.59
C VAL A 173 -1.65 -9.34 -17.51
N VAL A 174 -2.14 -8.62 -18.51
CA VAL A 174 -1.31 -7.86 -19.45
C VAL A 174 -0.51 -6.76 -18.72
N ILE A 175 -1.17 -5.97 -17.88
CA ILE A 175 -0.51 -4.91 -17.11
C ILE A 175 0.48 -5.51 -16.10
N LEU A 176 0.11 -6.61 -15.45
CA LEU A 176 0.96 -7.31 -14.49
C LEU A 176 2.24 -7.84 -15.15
N LEU A 177 2.12 -8.52 -16.29
CA LEU A 177 3.25 -9.05 -17.05
C LEU A 177 4.10 -7.92 -17.65
N GLY A 178 3.48 -6.95 -18.33
CA GLY A 178 4.18 -5.85 -18.97
C GLY A 178 4.87 -4.93 -17.96
N GLY A 179 4.15 -4.45 -16.96
CA GLY A 179 4.67 -3.60 -15.90
C GLY A 179 5.68 -4.34 -15.00
N GLY A 180 5.37 -5.60 -14.65
CA GLY A 180 6.27 -6.47 -13.89
C GLY A 180 7.56 -6.74 -14.64
N ALA A 181 7.50 -7.08 -15.92
CA ALA A 181 8.68 -7.27 -16.76
C ALA A 181 9.50 -5.98 -16.87
N TRP A 182 8.86 -4.83 -17.12
CA TRP A 182 9.55 -3.55 -17.16
C TRP A 182 10.30 -3.27 -15.86
N PHE A 183 9.64 -3.49 -14.70
CA PHE A 183 10.28 -3.31 -13.41
C PHE A 183 11.46 -4.28 -13.20
N ILE A 184 11.27 -5.58 -13.46
CA ILE A 184 12.29 -6.63 -13.26
C ILE A 184 13.52 -6.43 -14.17
N LEU A 185 13.29 -6.00 -15.42
CA LEU A 185 14.35 -5.75 -16.39
C LEU A 185 15.06 -4.43 -16.15
N SER A 186 14.51 -3.53 -15.34
CA SER A 186 15.16 -2.26 -15.01
C SER A 186 16.55 -2.50 -14.42
N PRO A 187 17.60 -1.76 -14.87
CA PRO A 187 18.97 -1.93 -14.40
C PRO A 187 19.11 -1.80 -12.87
N GLU A 188 18.30 -0.95 -12.27
CA GLU A 188 18.31 -0.67 -10.82
C GLU A 188 18.00 -1.94 -10.01
N VAL A 189 17.04 -2.75 -10.46
CA VAL A 189 16.67 -4.03 -9.83
C VAL A 189 17.82 -5.04 -9.91
N GLY A 190 18.62 -5.01 -11.00
CA GLY A 190 19.74 -5.91 -11.18
C GLY A 190 20.99 -5.53 -10.40
N ARG A 191 21.17 -4.23 -10.12
CA ARG A 191 22.36 -3.71 -9.45
C ARG A 191 22.32 -3.88 -7.94
N VAL A 192 21.12 -3.94 -7.34
CA VAL A 192 20.96 -4.03 -5.90
C VAL A 192 20.90 -5.50 -5.49
N ARG A 193 21.87 -5.92 -4.67
CA ARG A 193 21.87 -7.24 -4.02
C ARG A 193 21.53 -7.07 -2.55
N ILE A 194 20.47 -7.74 -2.11
CA ILE A 194 20.09 -7.79 -0.69
C ILE A 194 20.89 -8.92 -0.05
N PRO A 195 21.69 -8.66 0.99
CA PRO A 195 22.37 -9.72 1.71
C PRO A 195 21.37 -10.67 2.38
N ARG A 196 21.73 -11.93 2.52
CA ARG A 196 20.88 -12.91 3.21
C ARG A 196 20.82 -12.59 4.70
N SER A 197 19.64 -12.31 5.22
CA SER A 197 19.42 -12.19 6.66
C SER A 197 19.64 -13.55 7.34
N ARG A 198 20.44 -13.58 8.41
CA ARG A 198 20.72 -14.78 9.24
C ARG A 198 19.68 -14.97 10.35
N ARG A 199 18.82 -13.98 10.62
CA ARG A 199 17.81 -14.01 11.68
C ARG A 199 16.57 -14.78 11.22
N ALA A 200 15.77 -15.31 12.16
CA ALA A 200 14.51 -15.96 11.86
C ALA A 200 13.48 -14.97 11.28
N LEU A 201 12.55 -15.48 10.45
CA LEU A 201 11.43 -14.68 9.92
C LEU A 201 10.62 -14.08 11.09
N GLY A 202 10.20 -12.84 10.96
CA GLY A 202 9.43 -12.10 11.97
C GLY A 202 10.28 -11.48 13.10
N THR A 203 11.58 -11.80 13.20
CA THR A 203 12.46 -11.19 14.22
C THR A 203 12.52 -9.67 14.09
N VAL A 204 12.32 -9.16 12.88
CA VAL A 204 12.30 -7.71 12.60
C VAL A 204 11.16 -6.99 13.32
N LEU A 205 10.04 -7.69 13.60
CA LEU A 205 8.91 -7.14 14.39
C LEU A 205 9.24 -6.89 15.87
N ARG A 206 10.33 -7.48 16.39
CA ARG A 206 10.80 -7.17 17.76
C ARG A 206 11.41 -5.76 17.87
N LYS A 207 11.70 -5.11 16.74
CA LYS A 207 12.17 -3.72 16.72
C LYS A 207 10.98 -2.76 16.88
N PRO A 208 10.94 -1.90 17.92
CA PRO A 208 9.82 -1.01 18.16
C PRO A 208 9.40 -0.17 16.93
N PRO A 209 10.32 0.41 16.13
CA PRO A 209 9.91 1.17 14.97
C PRO A 209 9.19 0.34 13.91
N VAL A 210 9.51 -0.95 13.76
CA VAL A 210 8.89 -1.82 12.74
C VAL A 210 7.49 -2.23 13.16
N ILE A 211 7.31 -2.69 14.42
CA ILE A 211 5.97 -3.05 14.89
C ILE A 211 5.05 -1.82 14.95
N LEU A 212 5.58 -0.66 15.36
CA LEU A 212 4.81 0.59 15.36
C LEU A 212 4.44 1.02 13.93
N ALA A 213 5.35 0.88 12.97
CA ALA A 213 5.05 1.14 11.55
C ALA A 213 3.99 0.17 11.01
N THR A 214 4.05 -1.11 11.38
CA THR A 214 3.06 -2.11 10.98
C THR A 214 1.70 -1.79 11.60
N ALA A 215 1.64 -1.47 12.89
CA ALA A 215 0.41 -1.12 13.60
C ALA A 215 -0.20 0.19 13.10
N THR A 216 0.61 1.23 12.91
CA THR A 216 0.13 2.50 12.35
C THR A 216 -0.28 2.35 10.88
N GLY A 217 0.37 1.50 10.11
CA GLY A 217 -0.02 1.14 8.75
C GLY A 217 -1.37 0.42 8.70
N PHE A 218 -1.61 -0.53 9.60
CA PHE A 218 -2.90 -1.18 9.79
C PHE A 218 -4.01 -0.14 10.08
N LEU A 219 -3.77 0.76 11.03
CA LEU A 219 -4.77 1.76 11.45
C LEU A 219 -5.04 2.81 10.35
N LEU A 220 -3.99 3.26 9.65
CA LEU A 220 -4.12 4.25 8.59
C LEU A 220 -4.91 3.71 7.40
N VAL A 221 -4.57 2.52 6.93
CA VAL A 221 -5.24 1.91 5.77
C VAL A 221 -6.62 1.39 6.15
N GLY A 222 -6.82 0.97 7.42
CA GLY A 222 -8.15 0.69 7.96
C GLY A 222 -9.07 1.90 7.94
N ALA A 223 -8.55 3.08 8.31
CA ALA A 223 -9.29 4.33 8.19
C ALA A 223 -9.65 4.66 6.72
N CYS A 224 -8.72 4.49 5.78
CA CYS A 224 -8.98 4.71 4.35
C CYS A 224 -10.07 3.78 3.81
N ALA A 225 -10.01 2.50 4.13
CA ALA A 225 -11.00 1.51 3.70
C ALA A 225 -12.39 1.79 4.28
N ALA A 226 -12.46 2.28 5.53
CA ALA A 226 -13.72 2.73 6.11
C ALA A 226 -14.28 3.99 5.42
N VAL A 227 -13.42 4.94 5.01
CA VAL A 227 -13.83 6.10 4.20
C VAL A 227 -14.43 5.65 2.87
N GLU A 228 -13.76 4.72 2.16
CA GLU A 228 -14.26 4.18 0.89
C GLU A 228 -15.65 3.57 1.05
N ALA A 229 -15.85 2.74 2.09
CA ALA A 229 -17.15 2.15 2.39
C ALA A 229 -18.21 3.23 2.70
N GLY A 230 -17.85 4.26 3.48
CA GLY A 230 -18.73 5.37 3.83
C GLY A 230 -19.16 6.21 2.62
N VAL A 231 -18.22 6.54 1.74
CA VAL A 231 -18.53 7.29 0.52
C VAL A 231 -19.45 6.49 -0.40
N VAL A 232 -19.17 5.20 -0.61
CA VAL A 232 -20.04 4.31 -1.41
C VAL A 232 -21.43 4.19 -0.81
N ALA A 233 -21.55 4.05 0.51
CA ALA A 233 -22.84 3.97 1.20
C ALA A 233 -23.62 5.29 1.16
N THR A 234 -22.94 6.45 1.19
CA THR A 234 -23.58 7.77 1.16
C THR A 234 -24.17 8.09 -0.22
N PHE A 235 -23.48 7.72 -1.29
CA PHE A 235 -23.86 8.07 -2.68
C PHE A 235 -24.44 6.88 -3.46
N ASN A 236 -25.41 6.18 -2.84
CA ASN A 236 -26.21 5.12 -3.48
C ASN A 236 -25.40 4.05 -4.22
N HIS A 237 -24.48 3.39 -3.51
CA HIS A 237 -23.68 2.27 -4.00
C HIS A 237 -22.68 2.62 -5.12
N GLY A 238 -22.23 3.85 -5.15
CA GLY A 238 -21.25 4.32 -6.13
C GLY A 238 -21.89 5.28 -7.15
N GLY A 239 -21.10 5.73 -8.07
CA GLY A 239 -21.51 6.70 -9.06
C GLY A 239 -20.49 7.81 -9.19
N LEU A 240 -20.80 8.80 -10.04
CA LEU A 240 -19.88 9.91 -10.32
C LEU A 240 -19.55 10.72 -9.04
N GLU A 241 -20.53 10.94 -8.18
CA GLU A 241 -20.35 11.71 -6.95
C GLU A 241 -19.40 10.99 -5.97
N ALA A 242 -19.59 9.68 -5.75
CA ALA A 242 -18.68 8.88 -4.93
C ALA A 242 -17.26 8.94 -5.48
N GLY A 243 -17.10 8.76 -6.79
CA GLY A 243 -15.80 8.84 -7.44
C GLY A 243 -15.12 10.21 -7.28
N LEU A 244 -15.88 11.30 -7.40
CA LEU A 244 -15.36 12.67 -7.22
C LEU A 244 -14.91 12.91 -5.78
N ILE A 245 -15.69 12.48 -4.80
CA ILE A 245 -15.32 12.64 -3.37
C ILE A 245 -14.05 11.85 -3.04
N LEU A 246 -13.92 10.61 -3.51
CA LEU A 246 -12.69 9.81 -3.34
C LEU A 246 -11.52 10.42 -4.10
N ALA A 247 -11.74 11.01 -5.27
CA ALA A 247 -10.70 11.75 -6.00
C ALA A 247 -10.22 12.98 -5.21
N VAL A 248 -11.13 13.73 -4.57
CA VAL A 248 -10.79 14.87 -3.70
C VAL A 248 -9.95 14.41 -2.50
N PHE A 249 -10.31 13.27 -1.89
CA PHE A 249 -9.52 12.65 -0.81
C PHE A 249 -8.09 12.31 -1.27
N ALA A 250 -7.95 11.71 -2.46
CA ALA A 250 -6.65 11.37 -3.05
C ALA A 250 -5.85 12.63 -3.45
N VAL A 251 -6.50 13.69 -3.94
CA VAL A 251 -5.87 14.99 -4.20
C VAL A 251 -5.32 15.59 -2.90
N GLY A 252 -6.07 15.49 -1.80
CA GLY A 252 -5.58 15.85 -0.46
C GLY A 252 -4.30 15.10 -0.10
N SER A 253 -4.29 13.78 -0.28
CA SER A 253 -3.13 12.92 -0.01
C SER A 253 -1.93 13.29 -0.87
N LEU A 254 -2.12 13.47 -2.17
CA LEU A 254 -1.09 13.90 -3.11
C LEU A 254 -0.51 15.27 -2.71
N ALA A 255 -1.37 16.26 -2.46
CA ALA A 255 -0.97 17.59 -2.07
C ALA A 255 -0.21 17.60 -0.73
N GLY A 256 -0.69 16.85 0.26
CA GLY A 256 -0.04 16.67 1.55
C GLY A 256 1.33 16.03 1.41
N GLY A 257 1.44 14.93 0.63
CA GLY A 257 2.72 14.25 0.37
C GLY A 257 3.76 15.18 -0.27
N LEU A 258 3.36 15.94 -1.28
CA LEU A 258 4.25 16.89 -1.94
C LEU A 258 4.63 18.08 -1.03
N SER A 259 3.71 18.54 -0.18
CA SER A 259 3.94 19.70 0.69
C SER A 259 4.78 19.34 1.92
N PHE A 260 4.58 18.16 2.51
CA PHE A 260 5.26 17.76 3.73
C PHE A 260 6.52 16.91 3.53
N GLY A 261 6.81 16.49 2.29
CA GLY A 261 7.93 15.58 1.99
C GLY A 261 9.32 16.14 2.24
N HIS A 262 9.47 17.45 2.41
CA HIS A 262 10.73 18.11 2.73
C HIS A 262 10.92 18.42 4.22
N ILE A 263 9.90 18.16 5.04
CA ILE A 263 9.95 18.48 6.48
C ILE A 263 10.75 17.39 7.22
N PRO A 264 11.75 17.78 8.04
CA PRO A 264 12.52 16.83 8.83
C PRO A 264 11.65 15.97 9.74
N ILE A 265 11.91 14.67 9.76
CA ILE A 265 11.12 13.68 10.49
C ILE A 265 11.64 13.60 11.94
N GLY A 266 10.92 14.21 12.87
CA GLY A 266 11.14 14.04 14.31
C GLY A 266 10.27 12.94 14.91
N ARG A 267 10.47 12.61 16.18
CA ARG A 267 9.69 11.57 16.91
C ARG A 267 8.19 11.78 16.86
N TRP A 268 7.72 13.03 16.84
CA TRP A 268 6.31 13.41 16.79
C TRP A 268 5.73 13.45 15.37
N ALA A 269 6.51 13.14 14.35
CA ALA A 269 6.07 13.26 12.97
C ALA A 269 4.83 12.40 12.69
N MET A 270 4.82 11.14 13.15
CA MET A 270 3.69 10.22 12.97
C MET A 270 2.42 10.77 13.66
N ALA A 271 2.53 11.17 14.93
CA ALA A 271 1.40 11.73 15.68
C ALA A 271 0.80 12.98 15.00
N ARG A 272 1.64 13.89 14.51
CA ARG A 272 1.16 15.07 13.78
C ARG A 272 0.41 14.72 12.49
N ARG A 273 0.85 13.69 11.74
CA ARG A 273 0.16 13.23 10.52
C ARG A 273 -1.18 12.58 10.87
N PHE A 274 -1.19 11.71 11.88
CA PHE A 274 -2.44 11.14 12.39
C PHE A 274 -3.39 12.18 12.95
N ALA A 275 -2.91 13.26 13.59
CA ALA A 275 -3.77 14.34 14.05
C ALA A 275 -4.52 15.01 12.88
N ILE A 276 -3.84 15.28 11.75
CA ILE A 276 -4.49 15.84 10.55
C ILE A 276 -5.56 14.88 10.04
N VAL A 277 -5.23 13.58 9.91
CA VAL A 277 -6.18 12.54 9.46
C VAL A 277 -7.37 12.47 10.40
N THR A 278 -7.12 12.40 11.72
CA THR A 278 -8.18 12.28 12.75
C THR A 278 -9.11 13.49 12.74
N VAL A 279 -8.57 14.71 12.68
CA VAL A 279 -9.38 15.92 12.61
C VAL A 279 -10.26 15.92 11.35
N GLY A 280 -9.68 15.68 10.20
CA GLY A 280 -10.44 15.61 8.94
C GLY A 280 -11.54 14.56 8.98
N LEU A 281 -11.23 13.33 9.44
CA LEU A 281 -12.22 12.24 9.53
C LEU A 281 -13.27 12.44 10.61
N THR A 282 -12.94 13.07 11.73
CA THR A 282 -13.95 13.38 12.76
C THR A 282 -14.96 14.42 12.23
N LEU A 283 -14.50 15.38 11.45
CA LEU A 283 -15.38 16.38 10.84
C LEU A 283 -16.34 15.78 9.80
N THR A 284 -16.02 14.63 9.16
CA THR A 284 -16.95 13.97 8.23
C THR A 284 -18.24 13.51 8.91
N ILE A 285 -18.20 13.23 10.22
CA ILE A 285 -19.36 12.73 10.99
C ILE A 285 -20.46 13.78 11.10
N VAL A 286 -20.10 15.08 10.99
CA VAL A 286 -21.03 16.20 11.21
C VAL A 286 -22.10 16.30 10.12
N SER A 287 -21.75 16.03 8.86
CA SER A 287 -22.68 16.15 7.74
C SER A 287 -22.28 15.25 6.57
N LEU A 288 -23.29 14.63 5.95
CA LEU A 288 -23.11 13.80 4.73
C LEU A 288 -23.26 14.62 3.44
N ASN A 289 -23.34 15.96 3.53
CA ASN A 289 -23.38 16.81 2.36
C ASN A 289 -22.08 16.65 1.54
N ALA A 290 -22.18 16.52 0.20
CA ALA A 290 -21.05 16.26 -0.69
C ALA A 290 -19.94 17.34 -0.56
N TRP A 291 -20.29 18.62 -0.46
CA TRP A 291 -19.33 19.72 -0.29
C TRP A 291 -18.58 19.65 1.04
N TRP A 292 -19.31 19.30 2.10
CA TRP A 292 -18.72 19.11 3.43
C TRP A 292 -17.79 17.91 3.46
N LEU A 293 -18.25 16.76 2.94
CA LEU A 293 -17.43 15.55 2.85
C LEU A 293 -16.18 15.81 1.98
N GLY A 294 -16.33 16.47 0.84
CA GLY A 294 -15.19 16.84 -0.01
C GLY A 294 -14.16 17.68 0.74
N ALA A 295 -14.60 18.75 1.44
CA ALA A 295 -13.69 19.63 2.19
C ALA A 295 -12.98 18.89 3.35
N THR A 296 -13.71 18.11 4.13
CA THR A 296 -13.18 17.40 5.30
C THR A 296 -12.27 16.23 4.89
N LEU A 297 -12.62 15.50 3.83
CA LEU A 297 -11.79 14.43 3.27
C LEU A 297 -10.54 14.97 2.58
N LEU A 298 -10.58 16.16 1.95
CA LEU A 298 -9.37 16.84 1.46
C LEU A 298 -8.37 17.07 2.61
N VAL A 299 -8.87 17.55 3.76
CA VAL A 299 -8.04 17.75 4.97
C VAL A 299 -7.51 16.42 5.50
N ALA A 300 -8.36 15.40 5.63
CA ALA A 300 -7.94 14.08 6.09
C ALA A 300 -6.88 13.49 5.15
N GLY A 301 -7.13 13.55 3.85
CA GLY A 301 -6.20 13.11 2.81
C GLY A 301 -4.81 13.72 2.97
N ALA A 302 -4.72 15.02 3.27
CA ALA A 302 -3.44 15.71 3.41
C ALA A 302 -2.49 15.09 4.48
N GLY A 303 -3.01 14.24 5.36
CA GLY A 303 -2.20 13.46 6.32
C GLY A 303 -1.73 12.11 5.81
N ILE A 304 -2.38 11.48 4.80
CA ILE A 304 -2.19 10.07 4.42
C ILE A 304 -0.80 9.81 3.81
N ALA A 305 -0.49 10.37 2.64
CA ALA A 305 0.81 10.16 1.99
C ALA A 305 1.99 10.61 2.86
N PRO A 306 1.91 11.74 3.60
CA PRO A 306 2.96 12.09 4.55
C PRO A 306 3.14 11.09 5.70
N ALA A 307 2.05 10.46 6.20
CA ALA A 307 2.16 9.43 7.22
C ALA A 307 2.84 8.18 6.68
N LEU A 308 2.48 7.74 5.46
CA LEU A 308 3.14 6.63 4.76
C LEU A 308 4.63 6.91 4.54
N ALA A 309 5.00 8.10 4.08
CA ALA A 309 6.39 8.50 3.86
C ALA A 309 7.21 8.45 5.16
N VAL A 310 6.65 8.98 6.26
CA VAL A 310 7.27 8.92 7.60
C VAL A 310 7.46 7.47 8.04
N MET A 311 6.43 6.64 7.88
CA MET A 311 6.46 5.21 8.22
C MET A 311 7.60 4.48 7.49
N PHE A 312 7.73 4.71 6.18
CA PHE A 312 8.75 4.05 5.37
C PHE A 312 10.16 4.55 5.68
N ALA A 313 10.34 5.86 5.87
CA ALA A 313 11.62 6.46 6.22
C ALA A 313 12.11 5.99 7.59
N MET A 314 11.23 6.00 8.61
CA MET A 314 11.57 5.56 9.97
C MET A 314 11.90 4.06 10.02
N THR A 315 11.16 3.24 9.26
CA THR A 315 11.45 1.81 9.14
C THR A 315 12.81 1.57 8.51
N SER A 316 13.08 2.22 7.37
CA SER A 316 14.38 2.14 6.70
C SER A 316 15.53 2.43 7.65
N ALA A 317 15.48 3.56 8.33
CA ALA A 317 16.53 3.99 9.27
C ALA A 317 16.73 3.08 10.50
N SER A 318 15.78 2.16 10.75
CA SER A 318 15.75 1.36 11.98
C SER A 318 16.16 -0.10 11.80
N VAL A 319 16.32 -0.55 10.56
CA VAL A 319 16.64 -1.93 10.21
C VAL A 319 17.97 -2.04 9.48
N ARG A 320 18.60 -3.22 9.50
CA ARG A 320 19.75 -3.51 8.65
C ARG A 320 19.29 -3.63 7.20
N PHE A 321 20.17 -3.35 6.24
CA PHE A 321 19.83 -3.40 4.82
C PHE A 321 19.28 -4.79 4.40
N SER A 322 19.84 -5.88 4.95
CA SER A 322 19.34 -7.26 4.75
C SER A 322 17.95 -7.54 5.31
N GLU A 323 17.45 -6.71 6.23
CA GLU A 323 16.14 -6.85 6.87
C GLU A 323 15.07 -5.91 6.26
N THR A 324 15.49 -4.95 5.43
CA THR A 324 14.62 -3.87 4.93
C THR A 324 13.43 -4.40 4.13
N ALA A 325 13.67 -5.34 3.22
CA ALA A 325 12.60 -5.92 2.40
C ALA A 325 11.55 -6.65 3.25
N GLU A 326 12.00 -7.42 4.26
CA GLU A 326 11.12 -8.13 5.18
C GLU A 326 10.29 -7.16 6.03
N ALA A 327 10.91 -6.07 6.53
CA ALA A 327 10.22 -5.04 7.30
C ALA A 327 9.09 -4.39 6.49
N TYR A 328 9.35 -4.05 5.22
CA TYR A 328 8.31 -3.53 4.34
C TYR A 328 7.24 -4.57 3.99
N GLY A 329 7.60 -5.84 3.92
CA GLY A 329 6.63 -6.93 3.77
C GLY A 329 5.64 -6.98 4.93
N TRP A 330 6.13 -6.87 6.18
CA TRP A 330 5.26 -6.84 7.37
C TRP A 330 4.38 -5.60 7.44
N ILE A 331 4.89 -4.43 7.05
CA ILE A 331 4.08 -3.21 6.95
C ILE A 331 2.95 -3.42 5.93
N GLY A 332 3.27 -3.98 4.75
CA GLY A 332 2.27 -4.29 3.74
C GLY A 332 1.19 -5.27 4.24
N THR A 333 1.59 -6.32 4.97
CA THR A 333 0.64 -7.25 5.62
C THR A 333 -0.25 -6.52 6.63
N GLY A 334 0.32 -5.64 7.47
CA GLY A 334 -0.46 -4.81 8.40
C GLY A 334 -1.48 -3.95 7.67
N GLN A 335 -1.09 -3.31 6.59
CA GLN A 335 -1.97 -2.49 5.74
C GLN A 335 -3.12 -3.30 5.13
N LEU A 336 -2.86 -4.51 4.61
CA LEU A 336 -3.89 -5.39 4.03
C LEU A 336 -4.90 -5.85 5.08
N ILE A 337 -4.42 -6.28 6.27
CA ILE A 337 -5.30 -6.68 7.36
C ILE A 337 -6.10 -5.47 7.86
N GLY A 338 -5.46 -4.29 7.90
CA GLY A 338 -6.09 -3.03 8.25
C GLY A 338 -7.23 -2.67 7.30
N ALA A 339 -7.01 -2.79 5.99
CA ALA A 339 -8.06 -2.56 4.99
C ALA A 339 -9.27 -3.47 5.22
N ALA A 340 -9.03 -4.78 5.41
CA ALA A 340 -10.10 -5.75 5.67
C ALA A 340 -10.87 -5.42 6.96
N ALA A 341 -10.15 -5.10 8.05
CA ALA A 341 -10.76 -4.73 9.33
C ALA A 341 -11.56 -3.42 9.22
N GLY A 342 -11.01 -2.42 8.53
CA GLY A 342 -11.66 -1.13 8.32
C GLY A 342 -12.96 -1.27 7.53
N SER A 343 -12.93 -2.00 6.43
CA SER A 343 -14.13 -2.28 5.63
C SER A 343 -15.18 -3.08 6.42
N ALA A 344 -14.76 -4.10 7.19
CA ALA A 344 -15.69 -4.91 7.98
C ALA A 344 -16.37 -4.07 9.09
N VAL A 345 -15.59 -3.32 9.89
CA VAL A 345 -16.13 -2.46 10.95
C VAL A 345 -17.05 -1.39 10.37
N ALA A 346 -16.63 -0.78 9.24
CA ALA A 346 -17.46 0.21 8.55
C ALA A 346 -18.78 -0.40 8.08
N GLY A 347 -18.76 -1.60 7.47
CA GLY A 347 -19.96 -2.29 7.02
C GLY A 347 -20.94 -2.55 8.15
N PHE A 348 -20.48 -3.12 9.27
CA PHE A 348 -21.34 -3.36 10.45
C PHE A 348 -21.95 -2.07 11.00
N LEU A 349 -21.19 -0.98 11.03
CA LEU A 349 -21.73 0.29 11.52
C LEU A 349 -22.67 0.95 10.52
N VAL A 350 -22.46 0.78 9.21
CA VAL A 350 -23.41 1.24 8.18
C VAL A 350 -24.76 0.51 8.32
N ASP A 351 -24.74 -0.80 8.54
CA ASP A 351 -25.96 -1.60 8.75
C ASP A 351 -26.73 -1.14 10.02
N GLY A 352 -26.01 -0.69 11.07
CA GLY A 352 -26.63 -0.29 12.34
C GLY A 352 -27.09 1.17 12.39
N VAL A 353 -26.31 2.10 11.89
CA VAL A 353 -26.54 3.57 12.04
C VAL A 353 -26.50 4.33 10.70
N GLY A 354 -26.48 3.63 9.57
CA GLY A 354 -26.41 4.22 8.23
C GLY A 354 -24.99 4.68 7.85
N PRO A 355 -24.85 5.41 6.74
CA PRO A 355 -23.55 5.80 6.16
C PRO A 355 -22.61 6.51 7.13
N GLN A 356 -23.13 7.25 8.10
CA GLN A 356 -22.35 7.90 9.17
C GLN A 356 -21.51 6.90 9.98
N GLY A 357 -21.99 5.65 10.12
CA GLY A 357 -21.27 4.59 10.81
C GLY A 357 -19.90 4.31 10.25
N ALA A 358 -19.74 4.36 8.93
CA ALA A 358 -18.44 4.17 8.30
C ALA A 358 -17.45 5.32 8.60
N TYR A 359 -17.92 6.56 8.65
CA TYR A 359 -17.08 7.70 9.02
C TYR A 359 -16.71 7.67 10.52
N ILE A 360 -17.60 7.17 11.39
CA ILE A 360 -17.28 6.89 12.79
C ILE A 360 -16.18 5.84 12.89
N ALA A 361 -16.27 4.74 12.11
CA ALA A 361 -15.22 3.74 12.05
C ALA A 361 -13.89 4.35 11.59
N ALA A 362 -13.91 5.12 10.51
CA ALA A 362 -12.72 5.78 9.95
C ALA A 362 -12.05 6.71 10.97
N ALA A 363 -12.83 7.57 11.61
CA ALA A 363 -12.35 8.45 12.68
C ALA A 363 -11.81 7.65 13.89
N GLY A 364 -12.44 6.53 14.25
CA GLY A 364 -12.00 5.63 15.31
C GLY A 364 -10.63 5.01 15.00
N PHE A 365 -10.44 4.45 13.80
CA PHE A 365 -9.13 3.94 13.36
C PHE A 365 -8.05 5.02 13.41
N ALA A 366 -8.33 6.22 12.90
CA ALA A 366 -7.39 7.33 12.90
C ALA A 366 -7.08 7.81 14.34
N ALA A 367 -8.08 7.92 15.20
CA ALA A 367 -7.91 8.32 16.60
C ALA A 367 -7.05 7.31 17.37
N VAL A 368 -7.30 6.00 17.21
CA VAL A 368 -6.44 4.95 17.79
C VAL A 368 -5.01 5.07 17.24
N GLY A 369 -4.83 5.36 15.94
CA GLY A 369 -3.52 5.59 15.33
C GLY A 369 -2.80 6.81 15.93
N LEU A 370 -3.53 7.90 16.20
CA LEU A 370 -3.02 9.06 16.91
C LEU A 370 -2.59 8.70 18.33
N VAL A 371 -3.44 8.03 19.11
CA VAL A 371 -3.16 7.61 20.47
C VAL A 371 -1.92 6.69 20.52
N VAL A 372 -1.84 5.69 19.67
CA VAL A 372 -0.66 4.81 19.56
C VAL A 372 0.59 5.63 19.25
N SER A 373 0.51 6.58 18.31
CA SER A 373 1.66 7.41 17.92
C SER A 373 2.12 8.36 19.03
N VAL A 374 1.20 8.81 19.89
CA VAL A 374 1.51 9.67 21.05
C VAL A 374 2.09 8.84 22.20
N LEU A 375 1.42 7.75 22.59
CA LEU A 375 1.83 6.91 23.72
C LEU A 375 3.21 6.27 23.47
N PHE A 376 3.46 5.85 22.26
CA PHE A 376 4.72 5.20 21.87
C PHE A 376 5.69 6.13 21.12
N VAL A 377 5.59 7.44 21.32
CA VAL A 377 6.44 8.44 20.65
C VAL A 377 7.93 8.18 20.81
N ARG A 378 8.37 7.60 21.93
CA ARG A 378 9.77 7.22 22.19
C ARG A 378 10.23 6.02 21.37
N GLY A 379 9.31 5.21 20.85
CA GLY A 379 9.61 4.09 19.97
C GLY A 379 9.86 4.51 18.51
N PHE A 380 9.52 5.75 18.14
CA PHE A 380 9.81 6.28 16.81
C PHE A 380 11.19 6.96 16.79
N PRO A 381 12.05 6.67 15.79
CA PRO A 381 13.37 7.30 15.66
C PRO A 381 13.23 8.78 15.32
N ASP A 382 14.19 9.57 15.77
CA ASP A 382 14.36 10.96 15.35
C ASP A 382 15.33 11.03 14.19
N LEU A 383 14.87 11.46 13.03
CA LEU A 383 15.65 11.57 11.81
C LEU A 383 16.05 13.02 11.49
N ARG A 384 15.87 13.98 12.41
CA ARG A 384 16.25 15.39 12.17
C ARG A 384 17.76 15.55 12.00
N HIS A 385 18.54 14.70 12.66
CA HIS A 385 20.01 14.69 12.63
C HIS A 385 20.59 13.36 12.14
N ARG A 386 19.75 12.51 11.57
CA ARG A 386 20.09 11.20 11.03
C ARG A 386 19.34 11.00 9.73
N ASP A 387 19.99 10.40 8.75
CA ASP A 387 19.36 10.09 7.49
C ASP A 387 18.43 8.85 7.57
N ALA A 388 17.60 8.68 6.55
CA ALA A 388 16.69 7.56 6.42
C ALA A 388 17.34 6.28 5.83
N SER A 389 18.67 6.25 5.70
CA SER A 389 19.40 5.10 5.18
C SER A 389 19.34 3.92 6.13
N PRO A 390 19.22 2.68 5.63
CA PRO A 390 19.31 1.48 6.44
C PRO A 390 20.67 1.35 7.13
N ILE A 391 20.68 0.68 8.27
CA ILE A 391 21.90 0.34 9.00
C ILE A 391 22.72 -0.62 8.13
N PRO A 392 24.03 -0.37 7.88
CA PRO A 392 24.88 -1.29 7.15
C PRO A 392 24.92 -2.69 7.81
N ASP A 393 25.04 -3.74 7.00
CA ASP A 393 25.14 -5.12 7.51
C ASP A 393 26.52 -5.43 8.09
N THR A 394 27.57 -4.72 7.64
CA THR A 394 28.94 -4.80 8.16
C THR A 394 29.16 -3.63 9.10
N GLU A 395 29.62 -3.91 10.33
CA GLU A 395 30.14 -2.87 11.21
C GLU A 395 31.40 -2.28 10.56
N PRO A 396 31.59 -0.94 10.56
CA PRO A 396 32.85 -0.36 10.13
C PRO A 396 33.95 -0.92 11.03
N VAL A 397 34.97 -1.54 10.42
CA VAL A 397 36.19 -1.90 11.14
C VAL A 397 36.84 -0.59 11.56
N HIS A 398 36.80 -0.27 12.84
CA HIS A 398 37.60 0.80 13.36
C HIS A 398 39.07 0.37 13.19
N THR A 399 39.73 0.87 12.16
CA THR A 399 41.19 0.83 12.06
C THR A 399 41.70 1.67 13.22
N ILE A 400 42.25 1.01 14.24
CA ILE A 400 43.02 1.63 15.28
C ILE A 400 44.27 2.14 14.57
N THR A 401 44.33 3.43 14.30
CA THR A 401 45.54 4.16 13.92
C THR A 401 46.25 4.64 15.17
#